data_3203454b2310a1bcfcd5061d74ef8440
#
_entry.id   3203454b2310a1bcfcd5061d74ef8440
#
_cell.length_a   1.000
_cell.length_b   1.000
_cell.length_c   1.000
_cell.angle_alpha   90.00
_cell.angle_beta   90.00
_cell.angle_gamma   90.00
#
_symmetry.space_group_name_H-M   'P 1'
#
loop_
_entity.id
_entity.type
_entity.pdbx_description
1 polymer ?
#
loop_
_entity_poly.entity_id
_entity_poly.type
_entity_poly.pdbx_seq_one_letter_code
_entity_poly.pdbx_strand_id
1 'polypeptide(L)'
;MHVGFVWDSSLFDYRNMMGNPYGGSLVEALQPHGYTFELLNYVDEPSTGVAGFSARWAWLNRNRVQAVHLHWLAGFVSADTTLGAWRRLFGLAMALILARVLGYRIIWTLHNMLPHERPHRGVDVVGRYLMAALANAIICHCRYAAKEFSRRFFRRRGLHVIPHGNFRSAYPSSITREEARAGLSIPSNAFVYLSFGNIRGYKGHDDMVDAFCGLPGEHLRLVIAGSRHTSYTGPMGPGNEIDKRIVWIEDKIPIDDLQRYFNAADVAVFPYRDALTSGALITSLGFGRPVIATRVGCIPEVLETSDAGHMVPPGDIDALRRAMAEAQEWDIAARSRSAHAIADQLGWEPIAELTMRAYGLP
;
A
#
# COMPACT_ATOMS: atom_id res chain seq x y z
N MET A 1 -7.44 15.59 -20.49
CA MET A 1 -8.28 15.89 -19.30
C MET A 1 -7.39 16.43 -18.20
N HIS A 2 -7.78 17.56 -17.58
CA HIS A 2 -7.06 18.10 -16.43
C HIS A 2 -7.69 17.64 -15.12
N VAL A 3 -6.88 17.07 -14.22
CA VAL A 3 -7.33 16.37 -13.00
C VAL A 3 -6.72 17.00 -11.76
N GLY A 4 -7.54 17.40 -10.80
CA GLY A 4 -7.10 17.68 -9.44
C GLY A 4 -6.80 16.37 -8.73
N PHE A 5 -5.52 16.10 -8.43
CA PHE A 5 -5.07 14.83 -7.84
C PHE A 5 -4.74 15.04 -6.38
N VAL A 6 -5.58 14.49 -5.50
CA VAL A 6 -5.43 14.65 -4.06
C VAL A 6 -4.51 13.57 -3.51
N TRP A 7 -3.31 13.98 -3.15
CA TRP A 7 -2.25 13.13 -2.63
C TRP A 7 -1.48 13.86 -1.55
N ASP A 8 -0.54 13.20 -0.93
CA ASP A 8 0.48 13.83 -0.09
C ASP A 8 1.35 14.77 -0.95
N SER A 9 1.81 15.89 -0.39
CA SER A 9 2.62 16.92 -1.07
C SER A 9 3.90 16.41 -1.74
N SER A 10 4.30 15.19 -1.42
CA SER A 10 5.46 14.50 -1.97
C SER A 10 5.25 13.81 -3.32
N LEU A 11 4.08 13.95 -3.95
CA LEU A 11 3.70 13.18 -5.13
C LEU A 11 4.73 13.25 -6.28
N PHE A 12 5.26 14.43 -6.57
CA PHE A 12 6.13 14.65 -7.74
C PHE A 12 7.62 14.44 -7.44
N ASP A 13 7.98 14.22 -6.19
CA ASP A 13 9.34 13.93 -5.78
C ASP A 13 9.45 12.67 -4.93
N TYR A 14 8.76 11.62 -5.37
CA TYR A 14 8.74 10.35 -4.65
C TYR A 14 10.13 9.69 -4.56
N ARG A 15 11.08 10.06 -5.43
CA ARG A 15 12.45 9.53 -5.42
C ARG A 15 13.29 10.09 -4.30
N ASN A 16 13.02 11.32 -3.87
CA ASN A 16 13.74 11.97 -2.76
C ASN A 16 13.02 11.78 -1.43
N MET A 17 11.82 11.21 -1.43
CA MET A 17 11.01 11.04 -0.24
C MET A 17 10.79 9.56 0.08
N MET A 18 10.75 9.25 1.35
CA MET A 18 10.42 7.94 1.86
C MET A 18 8.90 7.69 1.74
N GLY A 19 8.34 7.97 0.56
CA GLY A 19 6.92 7.96 0.27
C GLY A 19 6.46 6.72 -0.51
N ASN A 20 5.16 6.62 -0.70
CA ASN A 20 4.54 5.59 -1.52
C ASN A 20 4.51 6.05 -2.99
N PRO A 21 5.20 5.40 -3.93
CA PRO A 21 5.30 5.83 -5.32
C PRO A 21 4.03 5.61 -6.15
N TYR A 22 2.97 5.01 -5.59
CA TYR A 22 1.74 4.69 -6.32
C TYR A 22 1.16 5.90 -7.09
N GLY A 23 1.04 7.05 -6.41
CA GLY A 23 0.48 8.25 -7.02
C GLY A 23 1.33 8.78 -8.16
N GLY A 24 2.64 8.87 -7.96
CA GLY A 24 3.59 9.30 -8.99
C GLY A 24 3.58 8.38 -10.21
N SER A 25 3.67 7.07 -9.99
CA SER A 25 3.64 6.08 -11.07
C SER A 25 2.32 6.09 -11.86
N LEU A 26 1.18 6.29 -11.18
CA LEU A 26 -0.11 6.42 -11.86
C LEU A 26 -0.17 7.70 -12.71
N VAL A 27 0.31 8.82 -12.19
CA VAL A 27 0.38 10.10 -12.94
C VAL A 27 1.29 9.97 -14.15
N GLU A 28 2.49 9.43 -13.98
CA GLU A 28 3.44 9.19 -15.07
C GLU A 28 2.85 8.31 -16.18
N ALA A 29 2.09 7.27 -15.82
CA ALA A 29 1.47 6.37 -16.78
C ALA A 29 0.29 7.02 -17.54
N LEU A 30 -0.41 7.99 -16.94
CA LEU A 30 -1.56 8.67 -17.58
C LEU A 30 -1.15 9.87 -18.42
N GLN A 31 0.00 10.49 -18.19
CA GLN A 31 0.46 11.67 -18.93
C GLN A 31 0.58 11.46 -20.45
N PRO A 32 1.14 10.33 -20.95
CA PRO A 32 1.22 10.05 -22.39
C PRO A 32 -0.14 10.01 -23.09
N HIS A 33 -1.21 9.73 -22.34
CA HIS A 33 -2.58 9.67 -22.85
C HIS A 33 -3.31 11.03 -22.80
N GLY A 34 -2.57 12.13 -22.63
CA GLY A 34 -3.14 13.48 -22.65
C GLY A 34 -3.80 13.92 -21.35
N TYR A 35 -3.50 13.25 -20.23
CA TYR A 35 -3.90 13.73 -18.91
C TYR A 35 -2.87 14.69 -18.35
N THR A 36 -3.37 15.73 -17.71
CA THR A 36 -2.56 16.67 -16.94
C THR A 36 -3.07 16.74 -15.51
N PHE A 37 -2.19 16.97 -14.57
CA PHE A 37 -2.51 16.88 -13.15
C PHE A 37 -2.12 18.16 -12.42
N GLU A 38 -2.98 18.54 -11.48
CA GLU A 38 -2.68 19.52 -10.45
C GLU A 38 -2.69 18.82 -9.10
N LEU A 39 -1.56 18.88 -8.40
CA LEU A 39 -1.46 18.31 -7.07
C LEU A 39 -2.33 19.11 -6.10
N LEU A 40 -3.12 18.38 -5.32
CA LEU A 40 -3.90 18.90 -4.20
C LEU A 40 -3.55 18.15 -2.95
N ASN A 41 -3.52 18.87 -1.85
CA ASN A 41 -3.41 18.27 -0.52
C ASN A 41 -4.79 18.05 0.12
N TYR A 42 -4.83 17.41 1.28
CA TYR A 42 -6.07 17.22 2.06
C TYR A 42 -6.57 18.52 2.68
N VAL A 43 -5.65 19.41 3.01
CA VAL A 43 -5.88 20.78 3.51
C VAL A 43 -4.89 21.72 2.84
N ASP A 44 -5.17 23.02 2.87
CA ASP A 44 -4.22 24.03 2.41
C ASP A 44 -2.91 23.90 3.19
N GLU A 45 -1.80 23.90 2.50
CA GLU A 45 -0.46 23.79 3.06
C GLU A 45 0.36 25.05 2.71
N PRO A 46 0.35 26.06 3.60
CA PRO A 46 1.03 27.33 3.32
C PRO A 46 2.54 27.20 3.11
N SER A 47 3.19 26.21 3.72
CA SER A 47 4.64 25.98 3.62
C SER A 47 5.08 25.57 2.21
N THR A 48 4.24 24.82 1.49
CA THR A 48 4.51 24.35 0.12
C THR A 48 3.74 25.12 -0.94
N GLY A 49 2.76 25.93 -0.53
CA GLY A 49 1.83 26.61 -1.44
C GLY A 49 0.82 25.70 -2.12
N VAL A 50 0.76 24.41 -1.76
CA VAL A 50 -0.18 23.44 -2.32
C VAL A 50 -1.56 23.64 -1.72
N ALA A 51 -2.56 23.86 -2.60
CA ALA A 51 -3.94 24.05 -2.19
C ALA A 51 -4.56 22.73 -1.70
N GLY A 52 -5.41 22.81 -0.68
CA GLY A 52 -6.28 21.73 -0.26
C GLY A 52 -7.52 21.60 -1.15
N PHE A 53 -8.01 20.37 -1.35
CA PHE A 53 -9.30 20.17 -1.99
C PHE A 53 -10.43 20.69 -1.09
N SER A 54 -11.11 21.74 -1.52
CA SER A 54 -12.16 22.44 -0.77
C SER A 54 -13.25 22.97 -1.71
N ALA A 55 -14.39 23.40 -1.15
CA ALA A 55 -15.46 24.04 -1.92
C ALA A 55 -14.97 25.31 -2.64
N ARG A 56 -14.12 26.11 -1.98
CA ARG A 56 -13.48 27.29 -2.59
C ARG A 56 -12.62 26.89 -3.78
N TRP A 57 -11.76 25.89 -3.62
CA TRP A 57 -10.92 25.41 -4.71
C TRP A 57 -11.78 24.91 -5.89
N ALA A 58 -12.81 24.10 -5.63
CA ALA A 58 -13.70 23.58 -6.67
C ALA A 58 -14.39 24.72 -7.45
N TRP A 59 -14.87 25.76 -6.75
CA TRP A 59 -15.48 26.92 -7.40
C TRP A 59 -14.49 27.68 -8.30
N LEU A 60 -13.29 27.94 -7.80
CA LEU A 60 -12.28 28.72 -8.53
C LEU A 60 -11.75 28.00 -9.78
N ASN A 61 -11.71 26.66 -9.76
CA ASN A 61 -11.11 25.86 -10.83
C ASN A 61 -12.13 25.19 -11.77
N ARG A 62 -13.44 25.50 -11.64
CA ARG A 62 -14.54 24.84 -12.38
C ARG A 62 -14.45 24.91 -13.91
N ASN A 63 -13.78 25.91 -14.45
CA ASN A 63 -13.61 26.07 -15.89
C ASN A 63 -12.32 25.43 -16.43
N ARG A 64 -11.43 24.98 -15.56
CA ARG A 64 -10.10 24.47 -15.90
C ARG A 64 -9.94 22.98 -15.60
N VAL A 65 -10.49 22.50 -14.48
CA VAL A 65 -10.34 21.14 -14.01
C VAL A 65 -11.63 20.36 -14.26
N GLN A 66 -11.54 19.17 -14.84
CA GLN A 66 -12.68 18.32 -15.19
C GLN A 66 -12.95 17.21 -14.20
N ALA A 67 -11.93 16.77 -13.48
CA ALA A 67 -12.05 15.65 -12.54
C ALA A 67 -11.26 15.91 -11.26
N VAL A 68 -11.67 15.25 -10.18
CA VAL A 68 -10.91 15.18 -8.92
C VAL A 68 -10.71 13.73 -8.56
N HIS A 69 -9.48 13.32 -8.34
CA HIS A 69 -9.13 11.98 -7.91
C HIS A 69 -8.64 12.00 -6.46
N LEU A 70 -9.39 11.35 -5.58
CA LEU A 70 -9.10 11.27 -4.16
C LEU A 70 -8.52 9.89 -3.82
N HIS A 71 -7.67 9.85 -2.81
CA HIS A 71 -7.07 8.62 -2.32
C HIS A 71 -7.48 8.36 -0.86
N TRP A 72 -6.65 8.66 0.13
CA TRP A 72 -6.94 8.35 1.53
C TRP A 72 -7.90 9.36 2.17
N LEU A 73 -9.13 8.94 2.46
CA LEU A 73 -10.10 9.80 3.15
C LEU A 73 -9.67 10.20 4.56
N ALA A 74 -8.84 9.38 5.20
CA ALA A 74 -8.34 9.68 6.54
C ALA A 74 -7.60 11.02 6.60
N GLY A 75 -6.86 11.42 5.57
CA GLY A 75 -6.18 12.70 5.50
C GLY A 75 -7.13 13.90 5.60
N PHE A 76 -8.35 13.78 5.04
CA PHE A 76 -9.35 14.86 5.10
C PHE A 76 -9.99 15.01 6.48
N VAL A 77 -10.13 13.93 7.23
CA VAL A 77 -10.89 13.91 8.48
C VAL A 77 -10.01 13.80 9.74
N SER A 78 -8.68 13.75 9.56
CA SER A 78 -7.74 13.70 10.67
C SER A 78 -7.84 14.95 11.54
N ALA A 79 -8.16 14.79 12.83
CA ALA A 79 -8.25 15.86 13.82
C ALA A 79 -8.02 15.30 15.21
N ASP A 80 -7.60 16.17 16.15
CA ASP A 80 -7.35 15.78 17.54
C ASP A 80 -8.63 15.46 18.31
N THR A 81 -9.78 16.02 17.87
CA THR A 81 -11.07 15.83 18.51
C THR A 81 -12.11 15.27 17.55
N THR A 82 -13.06 14.51 18.10
CA THR A 82 -14.19 13.96 17.30
C THR A 82 -15.03 15.08 16.66
N LEU A 83 -15.25 16.19 17.36
CA LEU A 83 -15.97 17.34 16.79
C LEU A 83 -15.19 17.98 15.64
N GLY A 84 -13.86 18.09 15.77
CA GLY A 84 -12.98 18.55 14.70
C GLY A 84 -13.05 17.64 13.46
N ALA A 85 -13.02 16.32 13.66
CA ALA A 85 -13.17 15.34 12.58
C ALA A 85 -14.54 15.46 11.87
N TRP A 86 -15.65 15.65 12.59
CA TRP A 86 -16.96 15.90 12.00
C TRP A 86 -17.02 17.22 11.21
N ARG A 87 -16.42 18.29 11.72
CA ARG A 87 -16.32 19.57 10.99
C ARG A 87 -15.55 19.41 9.68
N ARG A 88 -14.44 18.68 9.70
CA ARG A 88 -13.65 18.37 8.49
C ARG A 88 -14.43 17.51 7.50
N LEU A 89 -15.14 16.48 7.97
CA LEU A 89 -16.01 15.66 7.13
C LEU A 89 -17.13 16.50 6.49
N PHE A 90 -17.74 17.42 7.23
CA PHE A 90 -18.73 18.35 6.68
C PHE A 90 -18.12 19.23 5.58
N GLY A 91 -16.93 19.78 5.80
CA GLY A 91 -16.20 20.55 4.77
C GLY A 91 -15.94 19.75 3.51
N LEU A 92 -15.48 18.50 3.65
CA LEU A 92 -15.31 17.58 2.53
C LEU A 92 -16.64 17.29 1.81
N ALA A 93 -17.73 17.06 2.56
CA ALA A 93 -19.05 16.82 1.98
C ALA A 93 -19.50 18.02 1.11
N MET A 94 -19.35 19.24 1.62
CA MET A 94 -19.68 20.45 0.88
C MET A 94 -18.82 20.61 -0.38
N ALA A 95 -17.53 20.31 -0.30
CA ALA A 95 -16.62 20.34 -1.45
C ALA A 95 -17.04 19.32 -2.53
N LEU A 96 -17.37 18.09 -2.14
CA LEU A 96 -17.80 17.04 -3.04
C LEU A 96 -19.16 17.34 -3.69
N ILE A 97 -20.13 17.83 -2.91
CA ILE A 97 -21.45 18.23 -3.42
C ILE A 97 -21.29 19.35 -4.43
N LEU A 98 -20.53 20.39 -4.10
CA LEU A 98 -20.29 21.51 -5.02
C LEU A 98 -19.55 21.05 -6.29
N ALA A 99 -18.52 20.22 -6.16
CA ALA A 99 -17.82 19.66 -7.30
C ALA A 99 -18.79 18.87 -8.22
N ARG A 100 -19.71 18.07 -7.66
CA ARG A 100 -20.76 17.38 -8.44
C ARG A 100 -21.69 18.34 -9.17
N VAL A 101 -22.14 19.38 -8.49
CA VAL A 101 -23.03 20.43 -9.09
C VAL A 101 -22.32 21.17 -10.21
N LEU A 102 -21.03 21.45 -10.06
CA LEU A 102 -20.19 22.10 -11.06
C LEU A 102 -19.73 21.18 -12.21
N GLY A 103 -20.15 19.91 -12.21
CA GLY A 103 -19.86 18.96 -13.29
C GLY A 103 -18.53 18.21 -13.20
N TYR A 104 -17.79 18.33 -12.11
CA TYR A 104 -16.59 17.53 -11.92
C TYR A 104 -16.90 16.04 -11.87
N ARG A 105 -16.02 15.24 -12.46
CA ARG A 105 -15.99 13.79 -12.16
C ARG A 105 -15.23 13.56 -10.88
N ILE A 106 -15.83 12.84 -9.95
CA ILE A 106 -15.23 12.48 -8.67
C ILE A 106 -14.81 11.03 -8.75
N ILE A 107 -13.51 10.78 -8.68
CA ILE A 107 -12.90 9.46 -8.66
C ILE A 107 -12.29 9.22 -7.28
N TRP A 108 -12.42 8.02 -6.75
CA TRP A 108 -11.81 7.64 -5.48
C TRP A 108 -11.14 6.28 -5.58
N THR A 109 -9.86 6.20 -5.21
CA THR A 109 -9.16 4.92 -5.06
C THR A 109 -9.28 4.43 -3.62
N LEU A 110 -9.87 3.25 -3.45
CA LEU A 110 -10.09 2.58 -2.18
C LEU A 110 -8.84 1.79 -1.78
N HIS A 111 -7.91 2.41 -1.04
CA HIS A 111 -6.73 1.74 -0.51
C HIS A 111 -7.03 0.90 0.74
N ASN A 112 -7.98 1.33 1.56
CA ASN A 112 -8.38 0.64 2.79
C ASN A 112 -9.90 0.69 2.96
N MET A 113 -10.50 -0.43 3.36
CA MET A 113 -11.94 -0.47 3.65
C MET A 113 -12.30 0.52 4.76
N LEU A 114 -11.56 0.49 5.85
CA LEU A 114 -11.54 1.47 6.93
C LEU A 114 -10.09 1.69 7.36
N PRO A 115 -9.74 2.82 8.00
CA PRO A 115 -8.40 2.99 8.59
C PRO A 115 -8.14 1.92 9.63
N HIS A 116 -6.90 1.48 9.76
CA HIS A 116 -6.51 0.50 10.79
C HIS A 116 -6.58 1.14 12.19
N GLU A 117 -6.07 2.35 12.32
CA GLU A 117 -6.25 3.21 13.49
C GLU A 117 -7.54 4.01 13.30
N ARG A 118 -8.48 3.91 14.25
CA ARG A 118 -9.82 4.48 14.13
C ARG A 118 -10.19 5.38 15.31
N PRO A 119 -9.50 6.52 15.50
CA PRO A 119 -9.83 7.42 16.60
C PRO A 119 -11.28 7.97 16.48
N HIS A 120 -11.81 8.08 15.24
CA HIS A 120 -13.13 8.64 14.96
C HIS A 120 -13.98 7.69 14.09
N ARG A 121 -14.23 6.46 14.56
CA ARG A 121 -14.89 5.38 13.80
C ARG A 121 -16.19 5.80 13.08
N GLY A 122 -17.03 6.62 13.72
CA GLY A 122 -18.28 7.11 13.12
C GLY A 122 -18.02 7.99 11.90
N VAL A 123 -17.06 8.91 12.00
CA VAL A 123 -16.64 9.80 10.91
C VAL A 123 -16.09 8.99 9.72
N ASP A 124 -15.28 7.98 10.01
CA ASP A 124 -14.72 7.10 8.97
C ASP A 124 -15.80 6.36 8.19
N VAL A 125 -16.79 5.83 8.88
CA VAL A 125 -17.92 5.09 8.25
C VAL A 125 -18.78 6.03 7.41
N VAL A 126 -19.16 7.20 7.95
CA VAL A 126 -19.98 8.19 7.24
C VAL A 126 -19.22 8.74 6.01
N GLY A 127 -17.91 8.95 6.12
CA GLY A 127 -17.07 9.34 4.98
C GLY A 127 -17.12 8.32 3.82
N ARG A 128 -17.18 7.01 4.10
CA ARG A 128 -17.33 5.97 3.06
C ARG A 128 -18.73 5.99 2.42
N TYR A 129 -19.79 6.20 3.21
CA TYR A 129 -21.13 6.39 2.65
C TYR A 129 -21.20 7.64 1.78
N LEU A 130 -20.55 8.73 2.19
CA LEU A 130 -20.45 9.94 1.38
C LEU A 130 -19.79 9.66 0.02
N MET A 131 -18.66 8.95 0.01
CA MET A 131 -18.00 8.56 -1.24
C MET A 131 -18.84 7.58 -2.04
N ALA A 132 -19.50 6.62 -1.40
CA ALA A 132 -20.42 5.70 -2.08
C ALA A 132 -21.57 6.44 -2.77
N ALA A 133 -22.03 7.55 -2.23
CA ALA A 133 -23.10 8.36 -2.80
C ALA A 133 -22.62 9.31 -3.90
N LEU A 134 -21.48 9.99 -3.71
CA LEU A 134 -21.07 11.13 -4.53
C LEU A 134 -20.02 10.80 -5.59
N ALA A 135 -19.17 9.78 -5.41
CA ALA A 135 -18.15 9.44 -6.40
C ALA A 135 -18.79 8.95 -7.72
N ASN A 136 -18.25 9.38 -8.86
CA ASN A 136 -18.61 8.83 -10.17
C ASN A 136 -18.03 7.44 -10.34
N ALA A 137 -16.77 7.26 -9.95
CA ALA A 137 -16.06 6.01 -10.00
C ALA A 137 -15.31 5.74 -8.69
N ILE A 138 -15.32 4.46 -8.26
CA ILE A 138 -14.53 3.98 -7.15
C ILE A 138 -13.62 2.88 -7.68
N ILE A 139 -12.31 3.09 -7.58
CA ILE A 139 -11.29 2.13 -7.97
C ILE A 139 -11.00 1.21 -6.79
N CYS A 140 -11.16 -0.09 -7.02
CA CYS A 140 -10.87 -1.15 -6.06
C CYS A 140 -9.74 -2.02 -6.62
N HIS A 141 -8.74 -2.35 -5.83
CA HIS A 141 -7.56 -3.06 -6.34
C HIS A 141 -7.78 -4.57 -6.58
N CYS A 142 -8.94 -5.11 -6.20
CA CYS A 142 -9.32 -6.50 -6.45
C CYS A 142 -10.84 -6.70 -6.39
N ARG A 143 -11.33 -7.84 -6.86
CA ARG A 143 -12.76 -8.19 -6.84
C ARG A 143 -13.30 -8.30 -5.42
N TYR A 144 -12.50 -8.86 -4.50
CA TYR A 144 -12.86 -8.92 -3.08
C TYR A 144 -13.16 -7.52 -2.52
N ALA A 145 -12.29 -6.54 -2.77
CA ALA A 145 -12.47 -5.16 -2.30
C ALA A 145 -13.75 -4.53 -2.89
N ALA A 146 -14.02 -4.73 -4.18
CA ALA A 146 -15.22 -4.22 -4.84
C ALA A 146 -16.50 -4.87 -4.28
N LYS A 147 -16.49 -6.19 -4.08
CA LYS A 147 -17.61 -6.95 -3.52
C LYS A 147 -17.89 -6.53 -2.07
N GLU A 148 -16.85 -6.44 -1.25
CA GLU A 148 -17.01 -6.07 0.16
C GLU A 148 -17.47 -4.61 0.32
N PHE A 149 -16.92 -3.69 -0.48
CA PHE A 149 -17.39 -2.31 -0.51
C PHE A 149 -18.86 -2.21 -0.96
N SER A 150 -19.22 -2.91 -2.03
CA SER A 150 -20.61 -2.97 -2.53
C SER A 150 -21.58 -3.47 -1.46
N ARG A 151 -21.22 -4.56 -0.77
CA ARG A 151 -22.03 -5.16 0.29
C ARG A 151 -22.20 -4.23 1.49
N ARG A 152 -21.11 -3.59 1.92
CA ARG A 152 -21.05 -2.81 3.15
C ARG A 152 -21.65 -1.41 3.01
N PHE A 153 -21.45 -0.77 1.83
CA PHE A 153 -21.86 0.61 1.58
C PHE A 153 -22.95 0.74 0.50
N PHE A 154 -23.58 -0.38 0.13
CA PHE A 154 -24.72 -0.47 -0.80
C PHE A 154 -24.47 0.16 -2.18
N ARG A 155 -23.21 0.23 -2.62
CA ARG A 155 -22.82 0.77 -3.92
C ARG A 155 -22.74 -0.33 -4.97
N ARG A 156 -23.61 -0.26 -6.03
CA ARG A 156 -23.69 -1.29 -7.08
C ARG A 156 -23.11 -0.87 -8.44
N ARG A 157 -22.91 0.42 -8.67
CA ARG A 157 -22.44 0.96 -9.97
C ARG A 157 -21.20 1.82 -9.79
N GLY A 158 -20.39 1.93 -10.88
CA GLY A 158 -19.18 2.73 -10.88
C GLY A 158 -18.10 2.18 -9.93
N LEU A 159 -18.08 0.86 -9.68
CA LEU A 159 -16.97 0.14 -9.07
C LEU A 159 -16.10 -0.42 -10.18
N HIS A 160 -14.83 -0.04 -10.19
CA HIS A 160 -13.85 -0.46 -11.18
C HIS A 160 -12.78 -1.30 -10.48
N VAL A 161 -12.61 -2.54 -10.92
CA VAL A 161 -11.51 -3.39 -10.42
C VAL A 161 -10.28 -3.08 -11.25
N ILE A 162 -9.32 -2.41 -10.64
CA ILE A 162 -8.06 -1.99 -11.26
C ILE A 162 -6.94 -2.45 -10.33
N PRO A 163 -6.08 -3.39 -10.74
CA PRO A 163 -5.01 -3.90 -9.91
C PRO A 163 -4.10 -2.79 -9.36
N HIS A 164 -3.45 -3.05 -8.27
CA HIS A 164 -2.42 -2.16 -7.75
C HIS A 164 -1.15 -2.33 -8.60
N GLY A 165 -0.60 -1.23 -9.13
CA GLY A 165 0.60 -1.26 -9.95
C GLY A 165 1.85 -1.69 -9.18
N ASN A 166 2.82 -2.27 -9.91
CA ASN A 166 4.13 -2.60 -9.35
C ASN A 166 5.01 -1.36 -9.19
N PHE A 167 6.15 -1.52 -8.50
CA PHE A 167 7.09 -0.43 -8.22
C PHE A 167 8.50 -0.68 -8.78
N ARG A 168 8.64 -1.55 -9.78
CA ARG A 168 9.95 -1.91 -10.35
C ARG A 168 10.70 -0.72 -10.93
N SER A 169 9.99 0.20 -11.59
CA SER A 169 10.59 1.42 -12.15
C SER A 169 10.89 2.49 -11.09
N ALA A 170 10.23 2.42 -9.93
CA ALA A 170 10.36 3.41 -8.87
C ALA A 170 11.52 3.11 -7.91
N TYR A 171 11.91 1.83 -7.81
CA TYR A 171 12.94 1.40 -6.86
C TYR A 171 14.19 0.89 -7.58
N PRO A 172 15.39 1.36 -7.22
CA PRO A 172 16.63 0.83 -7.77
C PRO A 172 16.83 -0.64 -7.35
N SER A 173 17.48 -1.42 -8.22
CA SER A 173 17.92 -2.80 -7.95
C SER A 173 19.26 -3.05 -8.65
N SER A 174 20.28 -2.31 -8.20
CA SER A 174 21.62 -2.30 -8.82
C SER A 174 22.68 -3.06 -8.02
N ILE A 175 22.42 -3.32 -6.72
CA ILE A 175 23.35 -4.06 -5.86
C ILE A 175 23.08 -5.57 -5.94
N THR A 176 24.15 -6.35 -5.83
CA THR A 176 24.08 -7.81 -5.80
C THR A 176 23.53 -8.32 -4.46
N ARG A 177 23.19 -9.60 -4.40
CA ARG A 177 22.79 -10.29 -3.16
C ARG A 177 23.92 -10.29 -2.13
N GLU A 178 25.14 -10.49 -2.59
CA GLU A 178 26.35 -10.52 -1.76
C GLU A 178 26.62 -9.16 -1.11
N GLU A 179 26.53 -8.08 -1.89
CA GLU A 179 26.67 -6.70 -1.40
C GLU A 179 25.57 -6.36 -0.41
N ALA A 180 24.31 -6.74 -0.72
CA ALA A 180 23.17 -6.52 0.16
C ALA A 180 23.33 -7.21 1.51
N ARG A 181 23.79 -8.48 1.51
CA ARG A 181 24.03 -9.26 2.73
C ARG A 181 25.19 -8.73 3.54
N ALA A 182 26.31 -8.37 2.87
CA ALA A 182 27.46 -7.75 3.52
C ALA A 182 27.06 -6.44 4.22
N GLY A 183 26.25 -5.60 3.56
CA GLY A 183 25.76 -4.35 4.12
C GLY A 183 24.82 -4.50 5.33
N LEU A 184 24.24 -5.69 5.52
CA LEU A 184 23.40 -6.04 6.67
C LEU A 184 24.11 -6.96 7.69
N SER A 185 25.39 -7.26 7.50
CA SER A 185 26.17 -8.22 8.30
C SER A 185 25.53 -9.62 8.35
N ILE A 186 24.90 -10.04 7.25
CA ILE A 186 24.24 -11.34 7.11
C ILE A 186 25.24 -12.31 6.44
N PRO A 187 25.45 -13.52 6.99
CA PRO A 187 26.30 -14.53 6.36
C PRO A 187 25.82 -14.89 4.94
N SER A 188 26.76 -15.10 4.01
CA SER A 188 26.43 -15.41 2.60
C SER A 188 25.60 -16.67 2.42
N ASN A 189 25.79 -17.67 3.30
CA ASN A 189 25.06 -18.95 3.31
C ASN A 189 23.78 -18.95 4.14
N ALA A 190 23.38 -17.80 4.72
CA ALA A 190 22.15 -17.72 5.48
C ALA A 190 20.91 -17.86 4.58
N PHE A 191 19.83 -18.46 5.11
CA PHE A 191 18.50 -18.36 4.55
C PHE A 191 17.76 -17.19 5.22
N VAL A 192 17.29 -16.22 4.44
CA VAL A 192 16.86 -14.92 4.93
C VAL A 192 15.36 -14.72 4.67
N TYR A 193 14.59 -14.59 5.74
CA TYR A 193 13.21 -14.11 5.72
C TYR A 193 13.20 -12.60 5.91
N LEU A 194 12.36 -11.89 5.15
CA LEU A 194 12.21 -10.42 5.22
C LEU A 194 10.77 -10.05 5.56
N SER A 195 10.57 -9.23 6.57
CA SER A 195 9.36 -8.42 6.75
C SER A 195 9.68 -6.96 6.56
N PHE A 196 9.05 -6.33 5.57
CA PHE A 196 9.33 -4.96 5.19
C PHE A 196 8.12 -4.03 5.33
N GLY A 197 8.38 -2.80 5.76
CA GLY A 197 7.41 -1.70 5.86
C GLY A 197 6.99 -1.39 7.30
N ASN A 198 6.20 -0.33 7.48
CA ASN A 198 5.83 0.16 8.82
C ASN A 198 5.41 -0.96 9.77
N ILE A 199 5.99 -0.98 10.95
CA ILE A 199 5.69 -1.95 12.01
C ILE A 199 4.40 -1.51 12.71
N ARG A 200 3.33 -2.32 12.54
CA ARG A 200 1.98 -2.04 13.06
C ARG A 200 1.34 -3.32 13.60
N GLY A 201 0.47 -3.21 14.58
CA GLY A 201 -0.14 -4.36 15.23
C GLY A 201 -0.89 -5.31 14.27
N TYR A 202 -1.61 -4.77 13.30
CA TYR A 202 -2.35 -5.59 12.33
C TYR A 202 -1.45 -6.39 11.36
N LYS A 203 -0.17 -6.05 11.26
CA LYS A 203 0.77 -6.75 10.36
C LYS A 203 1.32 -8.06 10.92
N GLY A 204 1.03 -8.42 12.17
CA GLY A 204 1.35 -9.72 12.73
C GLY A 204 2.84 -9.99 12.93
N HIS A 205 3.65 -8.94 13.20
CA HIS A 205 5.09 -9.13 13.45
C HIS A 205 5.36 -10.04 14.63
N ASP A 206 4.53 -9.98 15.69
CA ASP A 206 4.66 -10.83 16.85
C ASP A 206 4.43 -12.31 16.48
N ASP A 207 3.37 -12.59 15.68
CA ASP A 207 3.09 -13.94 15.17
C ASP A 207 4.27 -14.49 14.34
N MET A 208 4.92 -13.61 13.56
CA MET A 208 6.07 -13.98 12.75
C MET A 208 7.31 -14.28 13.59
N VAL A 209 7.58 -13.47 14.61
CA VAL A 209 8.71 -13.72 15.54
C VAL A 209 8.49 -15.02 16.28
N ASP A 210 7.29 -15.28 16.80
CA ASP A 210 6.95 -16.52 17.49
C ASP A 210 7.09 -17.75 16.56
N ALA A 211 6.67 -17.60 15.30
CA ALA A 211 6.85 -18.65 14.29
C ALA A 211 8.34 -18.92 14.02
N PHE A 212 9.13 -17.84 13.83
CA PHE A 212 10.55 -17.91 13.52
C PHE A 212 11.39 -18.49 14.66
N CYS A 213 11.15 -18.07 15.90
CA CYS A 213 11.86 -18.58 17.07
C CYS A 213 11.70 -20.10 17.26
N GLY A 214 10.58 -20.65 16.78
CA GLY A 214 10.35 -22.10 16.78
C GLY A 214 11.06 -22.87 15.66
N LEU A 215 11.78 -22.20 14.75
CA LEU A 215 12.51 -22.85 13.66
C LEU A 215 13.93 -23.24 14.12
N PRO A 216 14.38 -24.49 13.87
CA PRO A 216 15.76 -24.88 14.10
C PRO A 216 16.67 -24.35 12.99
N GLY A 217 17.94 -24.11 13.31
CA GLY A 217 19.00 -23.77 12.34
C GLY A 217 19.64 -22.41 12.59
N GLU A 218 20.95 -22.44 12.87
CA GLU A 218 21.78 -21.24 13.10
C GLU A 218 22.03 -20.44 11.81
N HIS A 219 21.76 -21.03 10.63
CA HIS A 219 21.90 -20.37 9.33
C HIS A 219 20.69 -19.48 8.96
N LEU A 220 19.59 -19.54 9.73
CA LEU A 220 18.40 -18.74 9.46
C LEU A 220 18.60 -17.30 9.94
N ARG A 221 18.05 -16.36 9.18
CA ARG A 221 17.92 -14.95 9.57
C ARG A 221 16.51 -14.43 9.31
N LEU A 222 15.99 -13.66 10.24
CA LEU A 222 14.78 -12.87 10.06
C LEU A 222 15.16 -11.39 10.09
N VAL A 223 14.91 -10.68 8.99
CA VAL A 223 15.08 -9.23 8.90
C VAL A 223 13.73 -8.57 9.00
N ILE A 224 13.55 -7.71 10.00
CA ILE A 224 12.36 -6.88 10.16
C ILE A 224 12.81 -5.43 9.97
N ALA A 225 12.32 -4.77 8.90
CA ALA A 225 12.79 -3.45 8.53
C ALA A 225 11.64 -2.49 8.25
N GLY A 226 11.61 -1.35 8.96
CA GLY A 226 10.63 -0.28 8.76
C GLY A 226 10.34 0.52 10.01
N SER A 227 9.71 1.69 9.85
CA SER A 227 9.38 2.56 10.98
C SER A 227 8.33 1.94 11.90
N ARG A 228 8.56 1.99 13.20
CA ARG A 228 7.57 1.64 14.21
C ARG A 228 6.47 2.71 14.24
N HIS A 229 5.24 2.29 14.08
CA HIS A 229 4.08 3.15 14.28
C HIS A 229 3.69 3.19 15.76
N THR A 230 3.21 4.35 16.25
CA THR A 230 2.80 4.55 17.65
C THR A 230 1.70 3.58 18.11
N SER A 231 0.91 3.03 17.18
CA SER A 231 -0.12 2.03 17.46
C SER A 231 0.43 0.61 17.73
N TYR A 232 1.73 0.37 17.50
CA TYR A 232 2.34 -0.91 17.81
C TYR A 232 2.83 -0.92 19.26
N THR A 233 2.19 -1.73 20.08
CA THR A 233 2.47 -1.89 21.52
C THR A 233 3.14 -3.24 21.85
N GLY A 234 3.50 -4.00 20.82
CA GLY A 234 4.15 -5.31 21.01
C GLY A 234 5.53 -5.18 21.68
N PRO A 235 5.96 -6.23 22.39
CA PRO A 235 7.19 -6.22 23.18
C PRO A 235 8.46 -6.30 22.34
N MET A 236 8.33 -6.60 21.05
CA MET A 236 9.44 -6.85 20.16
C MET A 236 10.08 -5.55 19.66
N GLY A 237 11.41 -5.53 19.60
CA GLY A 237 12.18 -4.40 19.09
C GLY A 237 13.64 -4.44 19.49
N PRO A 238 14.44 -3.45 19.02
CA PRO A 238 15.84 -3.34 19.42
C PRO A 238 16.00 -3.29 20.94
N GLY A 239 16.91 -4.13 21.47
CA GLY A 239 17.17 -4.23 22.90
C GLY A 239 16.31 -5.28 23.64
N ASN A 240 15.29 -5.84 23.00
CA ASN A 240 14.55 -7.02 23.48
C ASN A 240 14.84 -8.23 22.56
N GLU A 241 16.09 -8.57 22.39
CA GLU A 241 16.53 -9.66 21.53
C GLU A 241 16.12 -11.01 22.13
N ILE A 242 15.02 -11.58 21.65
CA ILE A 242 14.56 -12.92 22.00
C ILE A 242 15.40 -13.98 21.29
N ASP A 243 15.88 -13.66 20.10
CA ASP A 243 16.64 -14.56 19.23
C ASP A 243 17.70 -13.77 18.45
N LYS A 244 18.98 -14.14 18.61
CA LYS A 244 20.13 -13.51 17.93
C LYS A 244 20.11 -13.60 16.40
N ARG A 245 19.23 -14.46 15.84
CA ARG A 245 19.03 -14.63 14.40
C ARG A 245 18.11 -13.56 13.81
N ILE A 246 17.49 -12.70 14.63
CA ILE A 246 16.60 -11.63 14.21
C ILE A 246 17.41 -10.32 14.10
N VAL A 247 17.34 -9.72 12.91
CA VAL A 247 17.90 -8.40 12.62
C VAL A 247 16.73 -7.42 12.60
N TRP A 248 16.66 -6.53 13.60
CA TRP A 248 15.56 -5.61 13.79
C TRP A 248 16.00 -4.18 13.47
N ILE A 249 15.39 -3.56 12.47
CA ILE A 249 15.73 -2.21 11.98
C ILE A 249 14.48 -1.34 12.04
N GLU A 250 14.37 -0.54 13.10
CA GLU A 250 13.27 0.40 13.32
C GLU A 250 13.61 1.79 12.80
N ASP A 251 13.73 1.88 11.49
CA ASP A 251 14.04 3.15 10.86
C ASP A 251 13.16 3.40 9.64
N LYS A 252 13.11 4.64 9.21
CA LYS A 252 12.50 5.04 7.97
C LYS A 252 13.49 4.75 6.84
N ILE A 253 13.21 3.69 6.08
CA ILE A 253 14.12 3.21 5.04
C ILE A 253 14.01 4.13 3.81
N PRO A 254 15.11 4.77 3.37
CA PRO A 254 15.15 5.51 2.13
C PRO A 254 14.82 4.62 0.91
N ILE A 255 14.26 5.21 -0.13
CA ILE A 255 13.90 4.50 -1.37
C ILE A 255 15.12 3.79 -1.97
N ASP A 256 16.26 4.43 -2.00
CA ASP A 256 17.51 3.89 -2.57
C ASP A 256 18.06 2.70 -1.77
N ASP A 257 17.73 2.62 -0.48
CA ASP A 257 18.17 1.55 0.40
C ASP A 257 17.25 0.33 0.40
N LEU A 258 16.02 0.41 -0.17
CA LEU A 258 15.09 -0.72 -0.20
C LEU A 258 15.74 -1.96 -0.83
N GLN A 259 16.49 -1.77 -1.91
CA GLN A 259 17.17 -2.85 -2.62
C GLN A 259 18.07 -3.69 -1.71
N ARG A 260 18.69 -3.09 -0.67
CA ARG A 260 19.53 -3.80 0.29
C ARG A 260 18.77 -4.88 1.04
N TYR A 261 17.54 -4.61 1.45
CA TYR A 261 16.70 -5.55 2.19
C TYR A 261 16.13 -6.62 1.28
N PHE A 262 15.56 -6.22 0.15
CA PHE A 262 14.95 -7.18 -0.77
C PHE A 262 15.98 -8.05 -1.47
N ASN A 263 17.15 -7.54 -1.86
CA ASN A 263 18.19 -8.35 -2.51
C ASN A 263 18.90 -9.29 -1.52
N ALA A 264 18.98 -8.97 -0.23
CA ALA A 264 19.50 -9.87 0.79
C ALA A 264 18.57 -11.06 1.07
N ALA A 265 17.26 -10.90 0.86
CA ALA A 265 16.23 -11.86 1.24
C ALA A 265 16.09 -13.03 0.25
N ASP A 266 15.70 -14.20 0.77
CA ASP A 266 15.25 -15.36 0.00
C ASP A 266 13.72 -15.35 -0.15
N VAL A 267 13.01 -15.05 0.93
CA VAL A 267 11.55 -15.05 1.02
C VAL A 267 11.08 -13.85 1.82
N ALA A 268 10.03 -13.18 1.38
CA ALA A 268 9.38 -12.16 2.19
C ALA A 268 8.15 -12.73 2.91
N VAL A 269 7.86 -12.23 4.12
CA VAL A 269 6.81 -12.76 4.99
C VAL A 269 5.85 -11.63 5.38
N PHE A 270 4.56 -11.83 5.09
CA PHE A 270 3.48 -10.87 5.34
C PHE A 270 2.34 -11.52 6.15
N PRO A 271 2.51 -11.69 7.47
CA PRO A 271 1.56 -12.41 8.32
C PRO A 271 0.42 -11.52 8.81
N TYR A 272 -0.16 -10.75 7.90
CA TYR A 272 -1.17 -9.74 8.22
C TYR A 272 -2.43 -10.36 8.85
N ARG A 273 -2.89 -9.77 9.95
CA ARG A 273 -4.17 -10.13 10.57
C ARG A 273 -5.35 -9.47 9.86
N ASP A 274 -5.10 -8.30 9.27
CA ASP A 274 -6.07 -7.54 8.47
C ASP A 274 -5.31 -6.67 7.45
N ALA A 275 -5.74 -6.70 6.20
CA ALA A 275 -5.27 -5.80 5.16
C ALA A 275 -6.27 -5.79 4.00
N LEU A 276 -6.41 -4.67 3.28
CA LEU A 276 -7.12 -4.69 2.01
C LEU A 276 -6.15 -4.95 0.86
N THR A 277 -5.06 -4.20 0.80
CA THR A 277 -4.00 -4.33 -0.20
C THR A 277 -2.63 -4.13 0.46
N SER A 278 -1.56 -4.61 -0.18
CA SER A 278 -0.21 -4.51 0.36
C SER A 278 0.80 -4.08 -0.70
N GLY A 279 1.19 -2.81 -0.66
CA GLY A 279 2.28 -2.30 -1.50
C GLY A 279 3.62 -3.02 -1.23
N ALA A 280 3.90 -3.39 0.03
CA ALA A 280 5.13 -4.11 0.39
C ALA A 280 5.21 -5.52 -0.23
N LEU A 281 4.07 -6.25 -0.30
CA LEU A 281 3.99 -7.52 -0.99
C LEU A 281 4.26 -7.36 -2.49
N ILE A 282 3.65 -6.36 -3.13
CA ILE A 282 3.85 -6.07 -4.55
C ILE A 282 5.30 -5.64 -4.81
N THR A 283 5.90 -4.85 -3.91
CA THR A 283 7.33 -4.52 -3.97
C THR A 283 8.18 -5.77 -3.93
N SER A 284 7.87 -6.70 -3.01
CA SER A 284 8.58 -7.98 -2.89
C SER A 284 8.57 -8.77 -4.22
N LEU A 285 7.40 -8.90 -4.84
CA LEU A 285 7.25 -9.54 -6.14
C LEU A 285 8.06 -8.81 -7.23
N GLY A 286 8.10 -7.47 -7.18
CA GLY A 286 8.90 -6.64 -8.10
C GLY A 286 10.41 -6.91 -8.00
N PHE A 287 10.90 -7.20 -6.80
CA PHE A 287 12.28 -7.64 -6.56
C PHE A 287 12.50 -9.15 -6.80
N GLY A 288 11.50 -9.86 -7.32
CA GLY A 288 11.57 -11.31 -7.54
C GLY A 288 11.62 -12.12 -6.25
N ARG A 289 11.14 -11.58 -5.14
CA ARG A 289 11.10 -12.36 -3.89
C ARG A 289 9.78 -13.09 -3.77
N PRO A 290 9.81 -14.44 -3.67
CA PRO A 290 8.62 -15.19 -3.34
C PRO A 290 8.13 -14.81 -1.93
N VAL A 291 6.86 -15.05 -1.66
CA VAL A 291 6.23 -14.57 -0.44
C VAL A 291 5.52 -15.68 0.33
N ILE A 292 5.58 -15.58 1.66
CA ILE A 292 4.63 -16.26 2.58
C ILE A 292 3.68 -15.17 3.07
N ALA A 293 2.38 -15.36 2.89
CA ALA A 293 1.40 -14.34 3.25
C ALA A 293 0.13 -14.94 3.83
N THR A 294 -0.63 -14.17 4.58
CA THR A 294 -1.95 -14.59 5.06
C THR A 294 -3.05 -14.35 4.02
N ARG A 295 -4.11 -15.15 4.08
CA ARG A 295 -5.29 -15.04 3.19
C ARG A 295 -6.20 -13.88 3.60
N VAL A 296 -5.75 -12.65 3.41
CA VAL A 296 -6.53 -11.44 3.74
C VAL A 296 -6.63 -10.50 2.54
N GLY A 297 -7.75 -9.79 2.44
CA GLY A 297 -7.98 -8.75 1.43
C GLY A 297 -7.75 -9.20 0.00
N CYS A 298 -6.93 -8.45 -0.72
CA CYS A 298 -6.58 -8.69 -2.13
C CYS A 298 -5.42 -9.69 -2.32
N ILE A 299 -4.76 -10.14 -1.26
CA ILE A 299 -3.59 -11.02 -1.35
C ILE A 299 -3.91 -12.32 -2.11
N PRO A 300 -5.03 -13.03 -1.85
CA PRO A 300 -5.37 -14.22 -2.61
C PRO A 300 -5.47 -13.98 -4.12
N GLU A 301 -6.12 -12.90 -4.55
CA GLU A 301 -6.26 -12.61 -5.99
C GLU A 301 -4.93 -12.31 -6.68
N VAL A 302 -3.90 -11.88 -5.94
CA VAL A 302 -2.56 -11.64 -6.46
C VAL A 302 -1.76 -12.94 -6.57
N LEU A 303 -1.93 -13.89 -5.64
CA LEU A 303 -1.04 -15.04 -5.49
C LEU A 303 -1.62 -16.39 -5.96
N GLU A 304 -2.96 -16.56 -6.00
CA GLU A 304 -3.61 -17.88 -6.20
C GLU A 304 -3.25 -18.58 -7.52
N THR A 305 -2.83 -17.85 -8.53
CA THR A 305 -2.54 -18.41 -9.85
C THR A 305 -1.06 -18.66 -10.11
N SER A 306 -0.22 -18.60 -9.07
CA SER A 306 1.24 -18.62 -9.22
C SER A 306 1.95 -19.30 -8.04
N ASP A 307 3.09 -19.91 -8.35
CA ASP A 307 4.01 -20.45 -7.33
C ASP A 307 4.85 -19.37 -6.62
N ALA A 308 4.63 -18.09 -6.91
CA ALA A 308 5.35 -17.00 -6.26
C ALA A 308 5.03 -16.86 -4.77
N GLY A 309 3.94 -17.45 -4.29
CA GLY A 309 3.51 -17.31 -2.92
C GLY A 309 2.97 -18.59 -2.28
N HIS A 310 3.09 -18.65 -0.95
CA HIS A 310 2.40 -19.63 -0.12
C HIS A 310 1.49 -18.87 0.86
N MET A 311 0.23 -19.30 0.96
CA MET A 311 -0.75 -18.60 1.78
C MET A 311 -1.19 -19.42 2.98
N VAL A 312 -1.19 -18.78 4.15
CA VAL A 312 -1.60 -19.37 5.44
C VAL A 312 -2.82 -18.63 6.03
N PRO A 313 -3.58 -19.24 6.95
CA PRO A 313 -4.63 -18.53 7.68
C PRO A 313 -4.06 -17.37 8.52
N PRO A 314 -4.77 -16.22 8.66
CA PRO A 314 -4.33 -15.14 9.54
C PRO A 314 -4.38 -15.56 11.02
N GLY A 315 -3.32 -15.24 11.77
CA GLY A 315 -3.20 -15.57 13.20
C GLY A 315 -2.86 -17.03 13.51
N ASP A 316 -2.66 -17.88 12.51
CA ASP A 316 -2.22 -19.27 12.70
C ASP A 316 -0.68 -19.33 12.69
N ILE A 317 -0.08 -19.22 13.90
CA ILE A 317 1.38 -19.20 14.09
C ILE A 317 1.99 -20.54 13.66
N ASP A 318 1.31 -21.68 13.91
CA ASP A 318 1.83 -22.99 13.55
C ASP A 318 1.81 -23.21 12.03
N ALA A 319 0.76 -22.76 11.34
CA ALA A 319 0.76 -22.79 9.88
C ALA A 319 1.85 -21.88 9.30
N LEU A 320 2.05 -20.69 9.88
CA LEU A 320 3.12 -19.77 9.47
C LEU A 320 4.50 -20.41 9.67
N ARG A 321 4.74 -21.05 10.84
CA ARG A 321 6.00 -21.76 11.14
C ARG A 321 6.26 -22.88 10.15
N ARG A 322 5.25 -23.70 9.84
CA ARG A 322 5.38 -24.78 8.84
C ARG A 322 5.71 -24.21 7.47
N ALA A 323 5.00 -23.16 7.02
CA ALA A 323 5.28 -22.52 5.74
C ALA A 323 6.70 -21.94 5.66
N MET A 324 7.19 -21.33 6.74
CA MET A 324 8.57 -20.85 6.82
C MET A 324 9.59 -22.02 6.80
N ALA A 325 9.32 -23.14 7.48
CA ALA A 325 10.17 -24.32 7.40
C ALA A 325 10.22 -24.88 5.97
N GLU A 326 9.08 -25.08 5.33
CA GLU A 326 8.96 -25.57 3.95
C GLU A 326 9.66 -24.65 2.94
N ALA A 327 9.68 -23.36 3.18
CA ALA A 327 10.29 -22.39 2.28
C ALA A 327 11.81 -22.58 2.12
N GLN A 328 12.48 -23.20 3.06
CA GLN A 328 13.91 -23.52 2.97
C GLN A 328 14.20 -24.53 1.86
N GLU A 329 13.22 -25.36 1.50
CA GLU A 329 13.32 -26.38 0.44
C GLU A 329 12.80 -25.86 -0.93
N TRP A 330 12.39 -24.62 -1.02
CA TRP A 330 11.88 -24.10 -2.27
C TRP A 330 12.97 -23.90 -3.33
N ASP A 331 12.65 -24.18 -4.59
CA ASP A 331 13.41 -23.63 -5.71
C ASP A 331 13.18 -22.13 -5.78
N ILE A 332 14.01 -21.37 -5.06
CA ILE A 332 13.92 -19.91 -4.98
C ILE A 332 14.07 -19.28 -6.39
N ALA A 333 14.88 -19.86 -7.26
CA ALA A 333 15.06 -19.32 -8.62
C ALA A 333 13.78 -19.48 -9.47
N ALA A 334 13.10 -20.61 -9.39
CA ALA A 334 11.83 -20.82 -10.07
C ALA A 334 10.74 -19.90 -9.51
N ARG A 335 10.62 -19.79 -8.20
CA ARG A 335 9.64 -18.91 -7.53
C ARG A 335 9.93 -17.43 -7.78
N SER A 336 11.20 -17.04 -7.89
CA SER A 336 11.60 -15.69 -8.27
C SER A 336 11.12 -15.33 -9.69
N ARG A 337 11.24 -16.26 -10.66
CA ARG A 337 10.66 -16.06 -11.99
C ARG A 337 9.15 -15.88 -11.96
N SER A 338 8.45 -16.67 -11.15
CA SER A 338 7.01 -16.55 -10.95
C SER A 338 6.62 -15.20 -10.29
N ALA A 339 7.42 -14.72 -9.34
CA ALA A 339 7.23 -13.41 -8.71
C ALA A 339 7.38 -12.26 -9.71
N HIS A 340 8.42 -12.31 -10.54
CA HIS A 340 8.60 -11.33 -11.62
C HIS A 340 7.45 -11.37 -12.63
N ALA A 341 6.96 -12.55 -13.00
CA ALA A 341 5.84 -12.69 -13.93
C ALA A 341 4.54 -12.03 -13.38
N ILE A 342 4.25 -12.17 -12.09
CA ILE A 342 3.14 -11.42 -11.46
C ILE A 342 3.42 -9.92 -11.53
N ALA A 343 4.63 -9.48 -11.16
CA ALA A 343 4.96 -8.07 -11.19
C ALA A 343 4.82 -7.47 -12.60
N ASP A 344 5.17 -8.19 -13.64
CA ASP A 344 5.00 -7.75 -15.03
C ASP A 344 3.52 -7.59 -15.41
N GLN A 345 2.64 -8.48 -14.93
CA GLN A 345 1.19 -8.36 -15.12
C GLN A 345 0.58 -7.13 -14.40
N LEU A 346 1.25 -6.62 -13.37
CA LEU A 346 0.89 -5.43 -12.62
C LEU A 346 1.58 -4.15 -13.18
N GLY A 347 1.90 -4.13 -14.46
CA GLY A 347 2.49 -2.99 -15.16
C GLY A 347 1.54 -1.78 -15.21
N TRP A 348 2.10 -0.58 -15.27
CA TRP A 348 1.33 0.66 -15.19
C TRP A 348 0.55 0.99 -16.47
N GLU A 349 0.99 0.53 -17.65
CA GLU A 349 0.29 0.80 -18.92
C GLU A 349 -1.15 0.23 -18.94
N PRO A 350 -1.38 -1.07 -18.70
CA PRO A 350 -2.75 -1.59 -18.61
C PRO A 350 -3.56 -0.97 -17.45
N ILE A 351 -2.90 -0.58 -16.36
CA ILE A 351 -3.55 0.11 -15.25
C ILE A 351 -4.00 1.52 -15.65
N ALA A 352 -3.19 2.24 -16.43
CA ALA A 352 -3.56 3.54 -16.99
C ALA A 352 -4.80 3.42 -17.89
N GLU A 353 -4.85 2.44 -18.80
CA GLU A 353 -5.99 2.20 -19.66
C GLU A 353 -7.29 1.94 -18.86
N LEU A 354 -7.21 1.08 -17.84
CA LEU A 354 -8.35 0.82 -16.96
C LEU A 354 -8.76 2.07 -16.17
N THR A 355 -7.80 2.88 -15.76
CA THR A 355 -8.06 4.14 -15.02
C THR A 355 -8.70 5.18 -15.93
N MET A 356 -8.31 5.28 -17.20
CA MET A 356 -8.96 6.15 -18.17
C MET A 356 -10.45 5.81 -18.33
N ARG A 357 -10.81 4.52 -18.37
CA ARG A 357 -12.22 4.09 -18.37
C ARG A 357 -12.96 4.53 -17.10
N ALA A 358 -12.32 4.43 -15.94
CA ALA A 358 -12.89 4.93 -14.68
C ALA A 358 -13.05 6.46 -14.71
N TYR A 359 -12.16 7.19 -15.40
CA TYR A 359 -12.29 8.62 -15.66
C TYR A 359 -13.37 8.95 -16.67
N GLY A 360 -13.95 7.95 -17.35
CA GLY A 360 -15.13 8.11 -18.23
C GLY A 360 -14.82 8.53 -19.65
N LEU A 361 -13.63 8.25 -20.13
CA LEU A 361 -13.34 8.22 -21.55
C LEU A 361 -13.70 6.84 -22.12
N PRO A 362 -14.20 6.80 -23.37
CA PRO A 362 -14.60 5.55 -24.02
C PRO A 362 -13.44 4.56 -24.16
#